data_c596a5c54bd3cc27c0031eccaf6423e4
#
_entry.id   c596a5c54bd3cc27c0031eccaf6423e4
#
_cell.length_a   1.000
_cell.length_b   1.000
_cell.length_c   1.000
_cell.angle_alpha   90.00
_cell.angle_beta   90.00
_cell.angle_gamma   90.00
#
_symmetry.space_group_name_H-M   'P 1'
#
loop_
_entity.id
_entity.type
_entity.pdbx_description
1 polymer ?
#
loop_
_entity_poly.entity_id
_entity_poly.type
_entity_poly.pdbx_seq_one_letter_code
_entity_poly.pdbx_strand_id
1 'polypeptide(L)'
;MTAEEQANLEVARRYEHFYNTDIERFVRECYAPDCEINGGDVRGHEGLLETERRVFAAAPKRRMRVERTHATGGVVVVEAVLLDPDQGPHWKLPLCAVLTCRDGKIVTDWTYAEFRKWPGLRPNRPSDTRKAV
;
A
#
# COMPACT_ATOMS: atom_id res chain seq x y z
N MET A 1 -18.81 14.39 8.32
CA MET A 1 -17.70 13.42 8.47
C MET A 1 -17.38 13.26 9.96
N THR A 2 -17.23 12.01 10.40
CA THR A 2 -16.94 11.74 11.81
C THR A 2 -15.47 12.01 12.14
N ALA A 3 -15.15 12.08 13.44
CA ALA A 3 -13.77 12.21 13.88
C ALA A 3 -12.91 11.01 13.45
N GLU A 4 -13.48 9.82 13.47
CA GLU A 4 -12.81 8.62 13.00
C GLU A 4 -12.48 8.70 11.49
N GLU A 5 -13.42 9.16 10.69
CA GLU A 5 -13.21 9.32 9.26
C GLU A 5 -12.14 10.37 8.96
N GLN A 6 -12.14 11.47 9.72
CA GLN A 6 -11.10 12.49 9.63
C GLN A 6 -9.72 11.89 9.96
N ALA A 7 -9.63 11.12 11.04
CA ALA A 7 -8.37 10.49 11.45
C ALA A 7 -7.89 9.51 10.38
N ASN A 8 -8.80 8.77 9.73
CA ASN A 8 -8.45 7.81 8.70
C ASN A 8 -8.02 8.48 7.40
N LEU A 9 -8.58 9.64 7.06
CA LEU A 9 -8.05 10.44 5.95
C LEU A 9 -6.62 10.90 6.22
N GLU A 10 -6.30 11.20 7.48
CA GLU A 10 -4.93 11.55 7.87
C GLU A 10 -3.98 10.36 7.74
N VAL A 11 -4.46 9.14 8.03
CA VAL A 11 -3.69 7.92 7.77
C VAL A 11 -3.34 7.84 6.28
N ALA A 12 -4.29 8.12 5.40
CA ALA A 12 -4.06 8.08 3.95
C ALA A 12 -3.01 9.11 3.50
N ARG A 13 -2.99 10.30 4.12
CA ARG A 13 -1.97 11.31 3.81
C ARG A 13 -0.58 10.85 4.23
N ARG A 14 -0.44 10.27 5.42
CA ARG A 14 0.84 9.72 5.88
C ARG A 14 1.27 8.53 5.02
N TYR A 15 0.34 7.70 4.63
CA TYR A 15 0.57 6.56 3.75
C TYR A 15 1.25 7.01 2.44
N GLU A 16 0.69 8.01 1.76
CA GLU A 16 1.29 8.55 0.54
C GLU A 16 2.66 9.19 0.81
N HIS A 17 2.72 10.03 1.82
CA HIS A 17 3.93 10.78 2.13
C HIS A 17 5.10 9.86 2.45
N PHE A 18 4.91 8.91 3.37
CA PHE A 18 6.00 8.04 3.78
C PHE A 18 6.36 7.00 2.73
N TYR A 19 5.39 6.52 1.96
CA TYR A 19 5.71 5.63 0.84
C TYR A 19 6.72 6.29 -0.11
N ASN A 20 6.61 7.58 -0.29
CA ASN A 20 7.45 8.34 -1.20
C ASN A 20 8.74 8.86 -0.56
N THR A 21 8.89 8.80 0.75
CA THR A 21 10.02 9.45 1.45
C THR A 21 10.78 8.53 2.40
N ASP A 22 10.11 7.58 3.06
CA ASP A 22 10.75 6.80 4.12
C ASP A 22 9.98 5.50 4.37
N ILE A 23 10.47 4.41 3.79
CA ILE A 23 9.80 3.11 3.86
C ILE A 23 9.68 2.61 5.30
N GLU A 24 10.69 2.85 6.12
CA GLU A 24 10.66 2.42 7.52
C GLU A 24 9.50 3.10 8.25
N ARG A 25 9.35 4.40 8.08
CA ARG A 25 8.25 5.14 8.68
C ARG A 25 6.91 4.78 8.04
N PHE A 26 6.90 4.51 6.74
CA PHE A 26 5.69 4.02 6.06
C PHE A 26 5.12 2.81 6.79
N VAL A 27 5.97 1.84 7.08
CA VAL A 27 5.53 0.61 7.76
C VAL A 27 5.20 0.87 9.23
N ARG A 28 6.11 1.49 9.97
CA ARG A 28 5.97 1.56 11.43
C ARG A 28 4.95 2.58 11.88
N GLU A 29 4.75 3.65 11.11
CA GLU A 29 3.81 4.71 11.52
C GLU A 29 2.43 4.58 10.89
N CYS A 30 2.32 3.94 9.72
CA CYS A 30 1.01 3.78 9.07
C CYS A 30 0.32 2.48 9.44
N TYR A 31 1.06 1.43 9.73
CA TYR A 31 0.52 0.09 9.94
C TYR A 31 0.63 -0.35 11.39
N ALA A 32 -0.39 -1.08 11.85
CA ALA A 32 -0.34 -1.74 13.15
C ALA A 32 0.70 -2.87 13.16
N PRO A 33 1.31 -3.19 14.32
CA PRO A 33 2.33 -4.25 14.38
C PRO A 33 1.82 -5.62 13.91
N ASP A 34 0.53 -5.89 14.04
CA ASP A 34 -0.10 -7.15 13.65
C ASP A 34 -0.88 -7.04 12.33
N CYS A 35 -0.51 -6.10 11.48
CA CYS A 35 -1.20 -5.86 10.22
C CYS A 35 -1.16 -7.08 9.28
N GLU A 36 -2.19 -7.17 8.44
CA GLU A 36 -2.28 -8.19 7.41
C GLU A 36 -2.53 -7.52 6.06
N ILE A 37 -1.79 -7.93 5.04
CA ILE A 37 -1.92 -7.43 3.69
C ILE A 37 -2.41 -8.55 2.79
N ASN A 38 -3.45 -8.27 2.00
CA ASN A 38 -4.03 -9.18 1.02
C ASN A 38 -4.34 -10.56 1.59
N GLY A 39 -5.05 -10.57 2.74
CA GLY A 39 -5.49 -11.82 3.37
C GLY A 39 -4.38 -12.59 4.07
N GLY A 40 -3.28 -11.91 4.43
CA GLY A 40 -2.19 -12.54 5.14
C GLY A 40 -1.03 -12.99 4.27
N ASP A 41 -1.02 -12.60 2.99
CA ASP A 41 0.15 -12.82 2.12
C ASP A 41 1.40 -12.19 2.71
N VAL A 42 1.23 -11.03 3.33
CA VAL A 42 2.26 -10.34 4.09
C VAL A 42 1.68 -10.04 5.47
N ARG A 43 2.44 -10.28 6.52
CA ARG A 43 2.00 -10.09 7.90
C ARG A 43 3.03 -9.33 8.69
N GLY A 44 2.55 -8.38 9.50
CA GLY A 44 3.36 -7.65 10.47
C GLY A 44 4.35 -6.69 9.84
N HIS A 45 4.99 -5.90 10.71
CA HIS A 45 5.95 -4.89 10.26
C HIS A 45 7.14 -5.49 9.52
N GLU A 46 7.70 -6.60 10.04
CA GLU A 46 8.91 -7.17 9.44
C GLU A 46 8.62 -7.76 8.06
N GLY A 47 7.49 -8.45 7.89
CA GLY A 47 7.08 -8.97 6.60
C GLY A 47 6.84 -7.86 5.58
N LEU A 48 6.19 -6.79 6.01
CA LEU A 48 5.91 -5.66 5.12
C LEU A 48 7.19 -4.89 4.76
N LEU A 49 8.09 -4.68 5.73
CA LEU A 49 9.39 -4.05 5.46
C LEU A 49 10.20 -4.84 4.45
N GLU A 50 10.26 -6.17 4.61
CA GLU A 50 10.96 -7.02 3.66
C GLU A 50 10.40 -6.86 2.24
N THR A 51 9.07 -6.86 2.13
CA THR A 51 8.39 -6.68 0.84
C THR A 51 8.73 -5.33 0.23
N GLU A 52 8.61 -4.25 1.02
CA GLU A 52 8.85 -2.89 0.52
C GLU A 52 10.32 -2.67 0.17
N ARG A 53 11.24 -3.29 0.87
CA ARG A 53 12.67 -3.21 0.52
C ARG A 53 12.95 -3.87 -0.83
N ARG A 54 12.27 -4.97 -1.14
CA ARG A 54 12.39 -5.59 -2.47
C ARG A 54 11.84 -4.68 -3.56
N VAL A 55 10.69 -4.06 -3.30
CA VAL A 55 10.10 -3.10 -4.25
C VAL A 55 11.04 -1.90 -4.45
N PHE A 56 11.56 -1.36 -3.36
CA PHE A 56 12.49 -0.24 -3.43
C PHE A 56 13.76 -0.60 -4.20
N ALA A 57 14.32 -1.79 -3.97
CA ALA A 57 15.52 -2.23 -4.67
C ALA A 57 15.28 -2.37 -6.18
N ALA A 58 14.09 -2.86 -6.57
CA ALA A 58 13.73 -3.02 -7.98
C ALA A 58 13.33 -1.70 -8.64
N ALA A 59 12.79 -0.75 -7.88
CA ALA A 59 12.28 0.51 -8.40
C ALA A 59 12.62 1.65 -7.43
N PRO A 60 13.90 2.06 -7.34
CA PRO A 60 14.32 3.07 -6.36
C PRO A 60 13.72 4.45 -6.61
N LYS A 61 13.24 4.72 -7.81
CA LYS A 61 12.63 6.00 -8.17
C LYS A 61 11.10 5.95 -8.16
N ARG A 62 10.51 4.86 -7.70
CA ARG A 62 9.06 4.71 -7.66
C ARG A 62 8.43 5.80 -6.82
N ARG A 63 7.22 6.18 -7.21
CA ARG A 63 6.40 7.11 -6.45
C ARG A 63 4.95 6.66 -6.50
N MET A 64 4.24 6.86 -5.43
CA MET A 64 2.79 6.70 -5.40
C MET A 64 2.16 8.08 -5.46
N ARG A 65 1.19 8.25 -6.36
CA ARG A 65 0.39 9.46 -6.42
C ARG A 65 -1.05 9.09 -6.12
N VAL A 66 -1.57 9.60 -5.02
CA VAL A 66 -2.95 9.37 -4.64
C VAL A 66 -3.85 10.27 -5.48
N GLU A 67 -4.84 9.67 -6.12
CA GLU A 67 -5.80 10.38 -6.97
C GLU A 67 -7.05 10.78 -6.18
N ARG A 68 -7.59 9.86 -5.37
CA ARG A 68 -8.78 10.08 -4.56
C ARG A 68 -8.74 9.23 -3.31
N THR A 69 -9.37 9.74 -2.25
CA THR A 69 -9.57 8.98 -1.02
C THR A 69 -11.04 9.02 -0.61
N HIS A 70 -11.52 7.95 -0.01
CA HIS A 70 -12.88 7.84 0.46
C HIS A 70 -12.86 7.23 1.86
N ALA A 71 -13.43 7.93 2.84
CA ALA A 71 -13.48 7.42 4.22
C ALA A 71 -14.92 7.10 4.59
N THR A 72 -15.12 5.92 5.19
CA THR A 72 -16.40 5.53 5.71
C THR A 72 -16.17 4.65 6.95
N GLY A 73 -16.63 5.12 8.11
CA GLY A 73 -16.37 4.42 9.39
C GLY A 73 -14.88 4.18 9.57
N GLY A 74 -14.51 2.94 9.86
CA GLY A 74 -13.13 2.53 10.08
C GLY A 74 -12.33 2.23 8.82
N VAL A 75 -12.87 2.52 7.64
CA VAL A 75 -12.23 2.16 6.37
C VAL A 75 -11.88 3.43 5.58
N VAL A 76 -10.69 3.46 5.00
CA VAL A 76 -10.34 4.44 3.99
C VAL A 76 -9.92 3.73 2.72
N VAL A 77 -10.47 4.18 1.59
CA VAL A 77 -10.13 3.66 0.28
C VAL A 77 -9.22 4.67 -0.41
N VAL A 78 -8.09 4.18 -0.91
CA VAL A 78 -7.08 5.00 -1.60
C VAL A 78 -7.02 4.56 -3.05
N GLU A 79 -7.43 5.44 -3.96
CA GLU A 79 -7.24 5.22 -5.40
C GLU A 79 -5.97 5.95 -5.81
N ALA A 80 -5.00 5.22 -6.34
CA ALA A 80 -3.68 5.76 -6.61
C ALA A 80 -3.09 5.17 -7.88
N VAL A 81 -1.97 5.75 -8.31
CA VAL A 81 -1.12 5.17 -9.36
C VAL A 81 0.30 5.06 -8.84
N LEU A 82 0.95 3.96 -9.18
CA LEU A 82 2.38 3.80 -8.99
C LEU A 82 3.06 4.31 -10.24
N LEU A 83 4.07 5.15 -10.06
CA LEU A 83 4.88 5.71 -11.13
C LEU A 83 6.32 5.21 -10.95
N ASP A 84 7.00 4.95 -12.06
CA ASP A 84 8.41 4.58 -12.01
C ASP A 84 9.08 5.10 -13.29
N PRO A 85 9.86 6.18 -13.19
CA PRO A 85 10.53 6.76 -14.36
C PRO A 85 11.44 5.78 -15.09
N ASP A 86 12.01 4.80 -14.38
CA ASP A 86 12.88 3.80 -14.99
C ASP A 86 12.14 2.84 -15.90
N GLN A 87 10.81 2.74 -15.76
CA GLN A 87 9.95 1.97 -16.67
C GLN A 87 9.55 2.77 -17.91
N GLY A 88 9.64 4.10 -17.83
CA GLY A 88 9.28 4.99 -18.90
C GLY A 88 8.54 6.24 -18.40
N PRO A 89 8.55 7.34 -19.18
CA PRO A 89 7.98 8.62 -18.73
C PRO A 89 6.45 8.58 -18.55
N HIS A 90 5.78 7.62 -19.15
CA HIS A 90 4.31 7.50 -19.08
C HIS A 90 3.85 6.21 -18.41
N TRP A 91 4.78 5.46 -17.85
CA TRP A 91 4.43 4.21 -17.18
C TRP A 91 3.61 4.49 -15.92
N LYS A 92 2.48 3.82 -15.79
CA LYS A 92 1.58 3.93 -14.63
C LYS A 92 1.04 2.56 -14.29
N LEU A 93 0.94 2.28 -12.99
CA LEU A 93 0.25 1.10 -12.51
C LEU A 93 -0.86 1.54 -11.56
N PRO A 94 -2.13 1.50 -12.01
CA PRO A 94 -3.23 1.85 -11.11
C PRO A 94 -3.37 0.86 -9.97
N LEU A 95 -3.76 1.37 -8.81
CA LEU A 95 -4.03 0.54 -7.65
C LEU A 95 -5.19 1.12 -6.85
N CYS A 96 -5.85 0.26 -6.09
CA CYS A 96 -6.87 0.64 -5.15
C CYS A 96 -6.60 -0.11 -3.85
N ALA A 97 -6.29 0.62 -2.79
CA ALA A 97 -6.04 0.05 -1.48
C ALA A 97 -7.25 0.30 -0.58
N VAL A 98 -7.80 -0.77 -0.03
CA VAL A 98 -8.88 -0.71 0.95
C VAL A 98 -8.24 -0.95 2.31
N LEU A 99 -8.14 0.10 3.11
CA LEU A 99 -7.41 0.11 4.36
C LEU A 99 -8.40 0.15 5.52
N THR A 100 -8.43 -0.91 6.34
CA THR A 100 -9.18 -0.91 7.58
C THR A 100 -8.25 -0.42 8.68
N CYS A 101 -8.69 0.60 9.41
CA CYS A 101 -7.88 1.27 10.41
C CYS A 101 -8.47 1.10 11.80
N ARG A 102 -7.59 1.06 12.80
CA ARG A 102 -7.95 1.06 14.21
C ARG A 102 -6.91 1.88 14.94
N ASP A 103 -7.37 2.86 15.71
CA ASP A 103 -6.51 3.76 16.51
C ASP A 103 -5.42 4.44 15.66
N GLY A 104 -5.80 4.88 14.45
CA GLY A 104 -4.90 5.61 13.57
C GLY A 104 -3.86 4.75 12.86
N LYS A 105 -4.03 3.44 12.85
CA LYS A 105 -3.11 2.49 12.20
C LYS A 105 -3.88 1.54 11.30
N ILE A 106 -3.28 1.17 10.18
CA ILE A 106 -3.85 0.20 9.25
C ILE A 106 -3.70 -1.21 9.86
N VAL A 107 -4.81 -1.89 10.05
CA VAL A 107 -4.80 -3.28 10.54
C VAL A 107 -4.95 -4.28 9.40
N THR A 108 -5.72 -3.95 8.36
CA THR A 108 -5.78 -4.76 7.15
C THR A 108 -5.67 -3.87 5.92
N ASP A 109 -4.98 -4.38 4.92
CA ASP A 109 -4.75 -3.70 3.65
C ASP A 109 -5.10 -4.68 2.53
N TRP A 110 -6.18 -4.40 1.80
CA TRP A 110 -6.49 -5.12 0.57
C TRP A 110 -6.17 -4.19 -0.59
N THR A 111 -5.08 -4.47 -1.28
CA THR A 111 -4.67 -3.70 -2.45
C THR A 111 -4.99 -4.49 -3.70
N TYR A 112 -5.70 -3.85 -4.62
CA TYR A 112 -6.08 -4.39 -5.91
C TYR A 112 -5.24 -3.71 -6.98
N ALA A 113 -4.45 -4.49 -7.69
CA ALA A 113 -3.59 -4.01 -8.76
C ALA A 113 -3.18 -5.19 -9.63
N GLU A 114 -2.60 -4.88 -10.78
CA GLU A 114 -1.99 -5.90 -11.61
C GLU A 114 -0.58 -6.19 -11.07
N PHE A 115 -0.50 -7.10 -10.08
CA PHE A 115 0.72 -7.29 -9.31
C PHE A 115 1.89 -7.81 -10.14
N ARG A 116 1.64 -8.44 -11.28
CA ARG A 116 2.72 -8.89 -12.17
C ARG A 116 3.54 -7.72 -12.71
N LYS A 117 2.93 -6.53 -12.77
CA LYS A 117 3.60 -5.32 -13.24
C LYS A 117 4.22 -4.52 -12.10
N TRP A 118 4.02 -4.93 -10.86
CA TRP A 118 4.55 -4.21 -9.70
C TRP A 118 6.01 -4.60 -9.48
N PRO A 119 6.96 -3.67 -9.65
CA PRO A 119 8.38 -4.01 -9.53
C PRO A 119 8.70 -4.60 -8.17
N GLY A 120 9.53 -5.64 -8.16
CA GLY A 120 10.04 -6.25 -6.94
C GLY A 120 9.10 -7.22 -6.25
N LEU A 121 7.84 -7.34 -6.69
CA LEU A 121 6.95 -8.35 -6.13
C LEU A 121 7.23 -9.70 -6.76
N ARG A 122 7.18 -10.76 -5.93
CA ARG A 122 7.45 -12.10 -6.42
C ARG A 122 6.29 -12.59 -7.29
N PRO A 123 6.53 -13.02 -8.52
CA PRO A 123 5.53 -13.81 -9.24
C PRO A 123 5.42 -15.20 -8.58
N ASN A 124 4.34 -15.93 -8.85
CA ASN A 124 4.15 -17.31 -8.43
C ASN A 124 4.01 -17.55 -6.92
N ARG A 125 3.60 -16.52 -6.14
CA ARG A 125 3.16 -16.77 -4.77
C ARG A 125 1.78 -17.44 -4.81
N PRO A 126 1.40 -18.21 -3.79
CA PRO A 126 0.07 -18.83 -3.74
C PRO A 126 -1.08 -17.84 -3.95
N SER A 127 -0.96 -16.64 -3.39
CA SER A 127 -1.94 -15.58 -3.58
C SER A 127 -2.04 -15.11 -5.02
N ASP A 128 -0.94 -15.15 -5.76
CA ASP A 128 -0.93 -14.73 -7.17
C ASP A 128 -1.71 -15.74 -8.02
N THR A 129 -1.63 -17.01 -7.69
CA THR A 129 -2.42 -18.06 -8.34
C THR A 129 -3.91 -17.80 -8.19
N ARG A 130 -4.33 -17.42 -6.99
CA ARG A 130 -5.73 -17.05 -6.71
C ARG A 130 -6.20 -15.91 -7.59
N LYS A 131 -5.36 -14.94 -7.85
CA LYS A 131 -5.70 -13.74 -8.62
C LYS A 131 -5.69 -13.95 -10.12
N ALA A 132 -5.14 -15.05 -10.58
CA ALA A 132 -5.09 -15.38 -11.99
C ALA A 132 -6.41 -15.98 -12.51
N VAL A 133 -7.34 -16.28 -11.63
CA VAL A 133 -8.64 -16.87 -11.98
C VAL A 133 -9.63 -15.84 -12.47
#